data_e87dfcf930a1fb2e21247d0e641619db
#
_entry.id   e87dfcf930a1fb2e21247d0e641619db
#
_cell.length_a   1.000
_cell.length_b   1.000
_cell.length_c   1.000
_cell.angle_alpha   90.00
_cell.angle_beta   90.00
_cell.angle_gamma   90.00
#
_symmetry.space_group_name_H-M   'P 1'
#
loop_
_entity.id
_entity.type
_entity.pdbx_description
1 polymer ?
#
loop_
_entity_poly.entity_id
_entity_poly.type
_entity_poly.pdbx_seq_one_letter_code
_entity_poly.pdbx_strand_id
1 'polypeptide(L)'
;MQSQKPTPSIYQITLLILAGESVFILPFVLPRIFRPTYLDVFALTNLELGTCLSIYGIIALLSYLYGGAIADKYSPRKLIAASLFLTAFGGVVLSTFPSIQVLKLVYGYWGFTTIFLFWGAMIKATRVWGGTSKQGKAFGFLEGGRGFVAASIGAIGVYIFSMILPENLANALLVERQDAFRYVILFAASLASSVGLLVFFFMKDPEETNAPVTNPDSSLVNIKKVLKIPSIWWLMFIVLSAYVGYKLTGIFSLY
;
A
#
# COMPACT_ATOMS: atom_id res chain seq x y z
N MET A 1 -10.29 -39.96 -9.98
CA MET A 1 -9.87 -38.82 -10.81
C MET A 1 -9.34 -37.75 -9.87
N GLN A 2 -8.01 -37.58 -9.80
CA GLN A 2 -7.40 -36.47 -9.06
C GLN A 2 -7.68 -35.19 -9.87
N SER A 3 -8.52 -34.31 -9.35
CA SER A 3 -8.70 -32.96 -9.87
C SER A 3 -7.33 -32.29 -9.90
N GLN A 4 -6.77 -32.07 -11.08
CA GLN A 4 -5.55 -31.27 -11.26
C GLN A 4 -5.84 -29.89 -10.70
N LYS A 5 -5.25 -29.57 -9.53
CA LYS A 5 -5.29 -28.21 -8.99
C LYS A 5 -4.69 -27.28 -10.06
N PRO A 6 -5.39 -26.24 -10.47
CA PRO A 6 -4.90 -25.32 -11.50
C PRO A 6 -3.54 -24.78 -11.05
N THR A 7 -2.56 -24.85 -11.94
CA THR A 7 -1.24 -24.28 -11.72
C THR A 7 -1.38 -22.77 -11.41
N PRO A 8 -0.73 -22.27 -10.35
CA PRO A 8 -0.81 -20.87 -10.00
C PRO A 8 -0.35 -20.01 -11.20
N SER A 9 -1.22 -19.17 -11.72
CA SER A 9 -0.91 -18.34 -12.87
C SER A 9 0.07 -17.22 -12.46
N ILE A 10 1.21 -17.13 -13.15
CA ILE A 10 2.20 -16.05 -12.95
C ILE A 10 1.55 -14.68 -13.10
N TYR A 11 0.64 -14.55 -14.04
CA TYR A 11 -0.13 -13.34 -14.28
C TYR A 11 -0.89 -12.86 -13.03
N GLN A 12 -1.49 -13.74 -12.24
CA GLN A 12 -2.23 -13.36 -11.04
C GLN A 12 -1.29 -12.79 -9.95
N ILE A 13 -0.13 -13.41 -9.74
CA ILE A 13 0.84 -12.87 -8.77
C ILE A 13 1.45 -11.55 -9.27
N THR A 14 1.65 -11.38 -10.57
CA THR A 14 2.13 -10.10 -11.14
C THR A 14 1.13 -8.98 -10.90
N LEU A 15 -0.18 -9.23 -11.07
CA LEU A 15 -1.22 -8.25 -10.73
C LEU A 15 -1.21 -7.90 -9.24
N LEU A 16 -1.02 -8.89 -8.37
CA LEU A 16 -0.91 -8.66 -6.91
C LEU A 16 0.32 -7.86 -6.55
N ILE A 17 1.46 -8.11 -7.19
CA ILE A 17 2.70 -7.34 -7.01
C ILE A 17 2.49 -5.88 -7.42
N LEU A 18 1.96 -5.65 -8.61
CA LEU A 18 1.67 -4.30 -9.11
C LEU A 18 0.69 -3.57 -8.20
N ALA A 19 -0.40 -4.21 -7.82
CA ALA A 19 -1.39 -3.64 -6.91
C ALA A 19 -0.79 -3.36 -5.53
N GLY A 20 -0.02 -4.33 -5.01
CA GLY A 20 0.59 -4.28 -3.68
C GLY A 20 1.56 -3.12 -3.47
N GLU A 21 2.20 -2.64 -4.53
CA GLU A 21 3.06 -1.48 -4.45
C GLU A 21 2.33 -0.19 -4.87
N SER A 22 1.52 -0.25 -5.93
CA SER A 22 0.80 0.94 -6.43
C SER A 22 -0.05 1.63 -5.36
N VAL A 23 -0.64 0.87 -4.45
CA VAL A 23 -1.46 1.41 -3.36
C VAL A 23 -0.65 2.23 -2.34
N PHE A 24 0.66 1.95 -2.20
CA PHE A 24 1.55 2.63 -1.24
C PHE A 24 2.43 3.71 -1.85
N ILE A 25 2.39 3.92 -3.17
CA ILE A 25 3.21 4.94 -3.84
C ILE A 25 2.90 6.33 -3.29
N LEU A 26 1.64 6.72 -3.30
CA LEU A 26 1.21 8.06 -2.87
C LEU A 26 1.52 8.34 -1.40
N PRO A 27 1.11 7.48 -0.42
CA PRO A 27 1.33 7.78 0.99
C PRO A 27 2.78 7.61 1.46
N PHE A 28 3.60 6.78 0.80
CA PHE A 28 4.92 6.43 1.34
C PHE A 28 6.08 6.57 0.37
N VAL A 29 5.94 6.13 -0.87
CA VAL A 29 7.08 6.13 -1.81
C VAL A 29 7.42 7.55 -2.23
N LEU A 30 6.44 8.37 -2.58
CA LEU A 30 6.65 9.77 -2.96
C LEU A 30 7.30 10.60 -1.84
N PRO A 31 6.75 10.66 -0.60
CA PRO A 31 7.36 11.45 0.46
C PRO A 31 8.70 10.89 0.93
N ARG A 32 9.06 9.65 0.61
CA ARG A 32 10.37 9.08 0.89
C ARG A 32 11.40 9.45 -0.16
N ILE A 33 11.08 9.29 -1.45
CA ILE A 33 12.01 9.53 -2.56
C ILE A 33 12.21 11.03 -2.77
N PHE A 34 11.14 11.80 -2.72
CA PHE A 34 11.14 13.24 -2.95
C PHE A 34 11.10 14.05 -1.66
N ARG A 35 11.66 13.54 -0.55
CA ARG A 35 11.47 14.14 0.77
C ARG A 35 11.76 15.64 0.82
N PRO A 36 12.90 16.15 0.34
CA PRO A 36 13.17 17.59 0.34
C PRO A 36 12.14 18.38 -0.45
N THR A 37 11.85 17.95 -1.67
CA THR A 37 10.83 18.55 -2.54
C THR A 37 9.44 18.50 -1.89
N TYR A 38 9.08 17.36 -1.29
CA TYR A 38 7.78 17.18 -0.62
C TYR A 38 7.60 18.18 0.53
N LEU A 39 8.62 18.35 1.37
CA LEU A 39 8.58 19.31 2.47
C LEU A 39 8.47 20.74 1.94
N ASP A 40 9.20 21.06 0.91
CA ASP A 40 9.25 22.40 0.31
C ASP A 40 7.92 22.78 -0.37
N VAL A 41 7.40 21.92 -1.29
CA VAL A 41 6.19 22.23 -2.06
C VAL A 41 4.89 22.28 -1.21
N PHE A 42 4.87 21.55 -0.09
CA PHE A 42 3.76 21.59 0.87
C PHE A 42 4.02 22.53 2.05
N ALA A 43 5.17 23.23 2.05
CA ALA A 43 5.62 24.11 3.16
C ALA A 43 5.55 23.41 4.53
N LEU A 44 6.07 22.17 4.62
CA LEU A 44 6.01 21.32 5.80
C LEU A 44 7.36 21.23 6.52
N THR A 45 7.30 21.14 7.81
CA THR A 45 8.39 20.64 8.64
C THR A 45 8.40 19.10 8.68
N ASN A 46 9.55 18.52 9.06
CA ASN A 46 9.64 17.08 9.30
C ASN A 46 8.64 16.58 10.37
N LEU A 47 8.35 17.41 11.38
CA LEU A 47 7.39 17.09 12.44
C LEU A 47 5.96 17.04 11.90
N GLU A 48 5.59 17.94 11.02
CA GLU A 48 4.25 17.98 10.40
C GLU A 48 4.03 16.79 9.49
N LEU A 49 5.02 16.43 8.65
CA LEU A 49 4.96 15.19 7.88
C LEU A 49 4.88 13.96 8.78
N GLY A 50 5.66 13.92 9.87
CA GLY A 50 5.57 12.88 10.89
C GLY A 50 4.18 12.78 11.53
N THR A 51 3.52 13.92 11.74
CA THR A 51 2.14 13.97 12.25
C THR A 51 1.14 13.37 11.25
N CYS A 52 1.27 13.67 9.95
CA CYS A 52 0.46 13.06 8.90
C CYS A 52 0.62 11.53 8.88
N LEU A 53 1.87 11.04 8.94
CA LEU A 53 2.17 9.60 8.99
C LEU A 53 1.65 8.94 10.28
N SER A 54 1.64 9.66 11.40
CA SER A 54 1.06 9.17 12.67
C SER A 54 -0.46 9.02 12.58
N ILE A 55 -1.15 9.98 11.96
CA ILE A 55 -2.59 9.89 11.71
C ILE A 55 -2.91 8.71 10.80
N TYR A 56 -2.13 8.53 9.71
CA TYR A 56 -2.22 7.33 8.89
C TYR A 56 -2.10 6.06 9.75
N GLY A 57 -1.08 5.99 10.60
CA GLY A 57 -0.82 4.82 11.46
C GLY A 57 -1.95 4.51 12.44
N ILE A 58 -2.55 5.52 13.06
CA ILE A 58 -3.69 5.36 13.98
C ILE A 58 -4.91 4.78 13.22
N ILE A 59 -5.25 5.37 12.08
CA ILE A 59 -6.38 4.88 11.27
C ILE A 59 -6.08 3.49 10.71
N ALA A 60 -4.84 3.22 10.29
CA ALA A 60 -4.41 1.90 9.85
C ALA A 60 -4.56 0.84 10.95
N LEU A 61 -4.16 1.17 12.19
CA LEU A 61 -4.31 0.28 13.35
C LEU A 61 -5.77 -0.11 13.58
N LEU A 62 -6.68 0.87 13.55
CA LEU A 62 -8.12 0.61 13.65
C LEU A 62 -8.64 -0.21 12.48
N SER A 63 -8.13 0.06 11.29
CA SER A 63 -8.48 -0.64 10.05
C SER A 63 -8.07 -2.12 10.07
N TYR A 64 -6.95 -2.47 10.69
CA TYR A 64 -6.52 -3.87 10.86
C TYR A 64 -7.51 -4.69 11.68
N LEU A 65 -8.18 -4.10 12.68
CA LEU A 65 -9.12 -4.81 13.54
C LEU A 65 -10.33 -5.37 12.76
N TYR A 66 -10.77 -4.66 11.74
CA TYR A 66 -11.99 -4.99 11.00
C TYR A 66 -11.73 -5.40 9.54
N GLY A 67 -10.59 -5.03 8.98
CA GLY A 67 -10.26 -5.28 7.57
C GLY A 67 -10.20 -6.76 7.20
N GLY A 68 -9.78 -7.62 8.14
CA GLY A 68 -9.80 -9.08 7.95
C GLY A 68 -11.20 -9.63 7.71
N ALA A 69 -12.17 -9.22 8.53
CA ALA A 69 -13.57 -9.67 8.40
C ALA A 69 -14.20 -9.22 7.07
N ILE A 70 -13.86 -8.02 6.60
CA ILE A 70 -14.29 -7.51 5.29
C ILE A 70 -13.64 -8.32 4.16
N ALA A 71 -12.36 -8.62 4.25
CA ALA A 71 -11.63 -9.43 3.26
C ALA A 71 -12.18 -10.86 3.18
N ASP A 72 -12.68 -11.42 4.28
CA ASP A 72 -13.31 -12.76 4.28
C ASP A 72 -14.68 -12.74 3.60
N LYS A 73 -15.45 -11.66 3.77
CA LYS A 73 -16.82 -11.55 3.26
C LYS A 73 -16.89 -11.17 1.79
N TYR A 74 -15.95 -10.36 1.30
CA TYR A 74 -16.01 -9.82 -0.05
C TYR A 74 -14.90 -10.39 -0.94
N SER A 75 -15.12 -10.29 -2.26
CA SER A 75 -14.16 -10.69 -3.28
C SER A 75 -12.87 -9.87 -3.18
N PRO A 76 -11.69 -10.49 -3.08
CA PRO A 76 -10.40 -9.79 -3.07
C PRO A 76 -10.22 -8.87 -4.28
N ARG A 77 -10.64 -9.29 -5.47
CA ARG A 77 -10.59 -8.50 -6.70
C ARG A 77 -11.29 -7.15 -6.54
N LYS A 78 -12.53 -7.16 -6.03
CA LYS A 78 -13.33 -5.94 -5.85
C LYS A 78 -12.74 -5.02 -4.79
N LEU A 79 -12.29 -5.59 -3.67
CA LEU A 79 -11.70 -4.81 -2.57
C LEU A 79 -10.37 -4.15 -2.97
N ILE A 80 -9.48 -4.90 -3.66
CA ILE A 80 -8.20 -4.39 -4.14
C ILE A 80 -8.44 -3.27 -5.17
N ALA A 81 -9.31 -3.50 -6.16
CA ALA A 81 -9.62 -2.48 -7.16
C ALA A 81 -10.23 -1.22 -6.54
N ALA A 82 -11.23 -1.36 -5.66
CA ALA A 82 -11.84 -0.23 -4.96
C ALA A 82 -10.81 0.56 -4.14
N SER A 83 -9.93 -0.14 -3.42
CA SER A 83 -8.85 0.50 -2.67
C SER A 83 -7.93 1.34 -3.56
N LEU A 84 -7.51 0.79 -4.70
CA LEU A 84 -6.63 1.48 -5.65
C LEU A 84 -7.28 2.75 -6.20
N PHE A 85 -8.55 2.69 -6.61
CA PHE A 85 -9.29 3.87 -7.07
C PHE A 85 -9.45 4.94 -5.98
N LEU A 86 -9.83 4.51 -4.78
CA LEU A 86 -9.99 5.44 -3.66
C LEU A 86 -8.63 6.05 -3.27
N THR A 87 -7.56 5.27 -3.24
CA THR A 87 -6.23 5.79 -2.94
C THR A 87 -5.75 6.77 -4.02
N ALA A 88 -6.02 6.49 -5.30
CA ALA A 88 -5.72 7.39 -6.40
C ALA A 88 -6.50 8.72 -6.30
N PHE A 89 -7.76 8.67 -5.86
CA PHE A 89 -8.53 9.88 -5.60
C PHE A 89 -7.87 10.78 -4.55
N GLY A 90 -7.33 10.21 -3.47
CA GLY A 90 -6.50 10.94 -2.51
C GLY A 90 -5.26 11.58 -3.16
N GLY A 91 -4.68 10.94 -4.19
CA GLY A 91 -3.60 11.51 -4.99
C GLY A 91 -4.03 12.72 -5.82
N VAL A 92 -5.25 12.72 -6.37
CA VAL A 92 -5.82 13.89 -7.06
C VAL A 92 -5.96 15.06 -6.08
N VAL A 93 -6.44 14.81 -4.87
CA VAL A 93 -6.51 15.85 -3.82
C VAL A 93 -5.10 16.33 -3.45
N LEU A 94 -4.13 15.42 -3.31
CA LEU A 94 -2.74 15.78 -3.00
C LEU A 94 -2.14 16.70 -4.09
N SER A 95 -2.46 16.49 -5.36
CA SER A 95 -1.95 17.28 -6.48
C SER A 95 -2.38 18.75 -6.48
N THR A 96 -3.36 19.11 -5.66
CA THR A 96 -3.81 20.50 -5.46
C THR A 96 -2.95 21.27 -4.45
N PHE A 97 -1.94 20.63 -3.84
CA PHE A 97 -1.11 21.17 -2.76
C PHE A 97 -1.94 21.74 -1.60
N PRO A 98 -2.77 20.88 -0.97
CA PRO A 98 -3.69 21.32 0.05
C PRO A 98 -2.97 21.76 1.34
N SER A 99 -3.70 22.50 2.19
CA SER A 99 -3.19 22.86 3.53
C SER A 99 -2.88 21.65 4.39
N ILE A 100 -2.07 21.84 5.44
CA ILE A 100 -1.68 20.76 6.38
C ILE A 100 -2.89 20.06 7.01
N GLN A 101 -3.99 20.77 7.26
CA GLN A 101 -5.21 20.19 7.81
C GLN A 101 -5.83 19.18 6.84
N VAL A 102 -5.95 19.56 5.56
CA VAL A 102 -6.46 18.66 4.51
C VAL A 102 -5.47 17.52 4.27
N LEU A 103 -4.17 17.79 4.31
CA LEU A 103 -3.16 16.75 4.16
C LEU A 103 -3.25 15.68 5.27
N LYS A 104 -3.49 16.08 6.52
CA LYS A 104 -3.76 15.16 7.64
C LYS A 104 -4.99 14.28 7.37
N LEU A 105 -6.05 14.85 6.80
CA LEU A 105 -7.25 14.08 6.42
C LEU A 105 -6.95 13.10 5.29
N VAL A 106 -6.18 13.50 4.27
CA VAL A 106 -5.76 12.63 3.17
C VAL A 106 -4.93 11.44 3.69
N TYR A 107 -4.00 11.67 4.63
CA TYR A 107 -3.23 10.59 5.23
C TYR A 107 -4.09 9.64 6.07
N GLY A 108 -5.04 10.17 6.85
CA GLY A 108 -6.03 9.36 7.56
C GLY A 108 -6.90 8.54 6.60
N TYR A 109 -7.36 9.17 5.52
CA TYR A 109 -8.11 8.50 4.46
C TYR A 109 -7.29 7.36 3.81
N TRP A 110 -6.00 7.57 3.52
CA TRP A 110 -5.14 6.52 3.01
C TRP A 110 -4.89 5.40 4.03
N GLY A 111 -4.84 5.71 5.34
CA GLY A 111 -4.79 4.69 6.39
C GLY A 111 -5.98 3.75 6.34
N PHE A 112 -7.17 4.27 5.98
CA PHE A 112 -8.36 3.47 5.76
C PHE A 112 -8.29 2.71 4.43
N THR A 113 -8.10 3.37 3.30
CA THR A 113 -8.20 2.74 1.98
C THR A 113 -7.16 1.63 1.78
N THR A 114 -5.92 1.86 2.23
CA THR A 114 -4.81 0.93 2.02
C THR A 114 -4.80 -0.25 2.99
N ILE A 115 -5.39 -0.11 4.16
CA ILE A 115 -5.37 -1.18 5.17
C ILE A 115 -6.71 -1.87 5.28
N PHE A 116 -7.80 -1.12 5.44
CA PHE A 116 -9.12 -1.72 5.63
C PHE A 116 -9.60 -2.48 4.39
N LEU A 117 -9.44 -1.89 3.21
CA LEU A 117 -9.91 -2.49 1.96
C LEU A 117 -8.85 -3.39 1.31
N PHE A 118 -7.59 -2.98 1.34
CA PHE A 118 -6.57 -3.61 0.51
C PHE A 118 -5.84 -4.76 1.20
N TRP A 119 -5.31 -4.50 2.40
CA TRP A 119 -4.29 -5.38 3.00
C TRP A 119 -4.79 -6.82 3.22
N GLY A 120 -5.95 -6.97 3.87
CA GLY A 120 -6.57 -8.28 4.11
C GLY A 120 -6.89 -9.02 2.80
N ALA A 121 -7.42 -8.30 1.81
CA ALA A 121 -7.74 -8.85 0.50
C ALA A 121 -6.49 -9.33 -0.26
N MET A 122 -5.40 -8.57 -0.23
CA MET A 122 -4.12 -8.93 -0.84
C MET A 122 -3.53 -10.18 -0.18
N ILE A 123 -3.53 -10.25 1.14
CA ILE A 123 -3.06 -11.44 1.89
C ILE A 123 -3.88 -12.68 1.51
N LYS A 124 -5.21 -12.55 1.49
CA LYS A 124 -6.12 -13.64 1.09
C LYS A 124 -5.82 -14.12 -0.33
N ALA A 125 -5.72 -13.20 -1.30
CA ALA A 125 -5.44 -13.54 -2.69
C ALA A 125 -4.06 -14.21 -2.86
N THR A 126 -3.03 -13.72 -2.16
CA THR A 126 -1.68 -14.30 -2.17
C THR A 126 -1.68 -15.71 -1.58
N ARG A 127 -2.39 -15.93 -0.48
CA ARG A 127 -2.54 -17.28 0.13
C ARG A 127 -3.20 -18.26 -0.82
N VAL A 128 -4.26 -17.83 -1.51
CA VAL A 128 -4.96 -18.68 -2.50
C VAL A 128 -4.03 -19.01 -3.66
N TRP A 129 -3.28 -18.03 -4.16
CA TRP A 129 -2.29 -18.25 -5.23
C TRP A 129 -1.19 -19.25 -4.81
N GLY A 130 -0.66 -19.15 -3.58
CA GLY A 130 0.37 -20.04 -3.07
C GLY A 130 -0.12 -21.46 -2.75
N GLY A 131 -1.45 -21.65 -2.57
CA GLY A 131 -2.03 -22.91 -2.14
C GLY A 131 -1.49 -23.36 -0.79
N THR A 132 -1.65 -24.64 -0.44
CA THR A 132 -1.26 -25.17 0.87
C THR A 132 0.24 -25.39 1.03
N SER A 133 0.99 -25.57 -0.07
CA SER A 133 2.39 -26.03 -0.04
C SER A 133 3.43 -24.98 -0.45
N LYS A 134 3.02 -23.86 -1.02
CA LYS A 134 3.95 -22.87 -1.62
C LYS A 134 3.77 -21.46 -1.03
N GLN A 135 3.32 -21.34 0.23
CA GLN A 135 3.05 -20.04 0.87
C GLN A 135 4.30 -19.15 0.93
N GLY A 136 5.44 -19.71 1.40
CA GLY A 136 6.71 -18.96 1.46
C GLY A 136 7.14 -18.42 0.08
N LYS A 137 6.96 -19.23 -0.98
CA LYS A 137 7.26 -18.80 -2.35
C LYS A 137 6.32 -17.68 -2.81
N ALA A 138 5.02 -17.78 -2.48
CA ALA A 138 4.04 -16.78 -2.85
C ALA A 138 4.34 -15.41 -2.22
N PHE A 139 4.57 -15.38 -0.91
CA PHE A 139 4.93 -14.15 -0.22
C PHE A 139 6.32 -13.63 -0.59
N GLY A 140 7.29 -14.52 -0.86
CA GLY A 140 8.60 -14.14 -1.37
C GLY A 140 8.52 -13.43 -2.73
N PHE A 141 7.72 -13.95 -3.67
CA PHE A 141 7.46 -13.29 -4.95
C PHE A 141 6.71 -11.96 -4.78
N LEU A 142 5.71 -11.92 -3.90
CA LEU A 142 4.97 -10.70 -3.62
C LEU A 142 5.91 -9.61 -3.11
N GLU A 143 6.63 -9.86 -2.03
CA GLU A 143 7.46 -8.84 -1.38
C GLU A 143 8.68 -8.45 -2.22
N GLY A 144 9.37 -9.42 -2.83
CA GLY A 144 10.50 -9.14 -3.73
C GLY A 144 10.05 -8.36 -4.98
N GLY A 145 8.90 -8.75 -5.56
CA GLY A 145 8.32 -8.05 -6.71
C GLY A 145 7.88 -6.64 -6.38
N ARG A 146 7.28 -6.41 -5.22
CA ARG A 146 6.90 -5.07 -4.75
C ARG A 146 8.12 -4.16 -4.61
N GLY A 147 9.22 -4.65 -4.04
CA GLY A 147 10.46 -3.89 -3.95
C GLY A 147 10.99 -3.46 -5.32
N PHE A 148 10.96 -4.35 -6.30
CA PHE A 148 11.35 -4.05 -7.67
C PHE A 148 10.44 -2.99 -8.31
N VAL A 149 9.11 -3.14 -8.15
CA VAL A 149 8.12 -2.17 -8.65
C VAL A 149 8.31 -0.79 -7.99
N ALA A 150 8.55 -0.75 -6.67
CA ALA A 150 8.83 0.51 -5.95
C ALA A 150 10.04 1.24 -6.52
N ALA A 151 11.15 0.52 -6.75
CA ALA A 151 12.36 1.10 -7.32
C ALA A 151 12.13 1.61 -8.75
N SER A 152 11.42 0.82 -9.58
CA SER A 152 11.12 1.20 -10.98
C SER A 152 10.24 2.44 -11.04
N ILE A 153 9.16 2.50 -10.26
CA ILE A 153 8.24 3.64 -10.25
C ILE A 153 8.93 4.87 -9.66
N GLY A 154 9.75 4.69 -8.63
CA GLY A 154 10.56 5.77 -8.08
C GLY A 154 11.51 6.37 -9.11
N ALA A 155 12.22 5.54 -9.87
CA ALA A 155 13.09 5.98 -10.95
C ALA A 155 12.34 6.74 -12.06
N ILE A 156 11.19 6.22 -12.47
CA ILE A 156 10.31 6.90 -13.45
C ILE A 156 9.83 8.24 -12.90
N GLY A 157 9.43 8.31 -11.63
CA GLY A 157 9.01 9.54 -10.98
C GLY A 157 10.11 10.60 -10.97
N VAL A 158 11.35 10.20 -10.63
CA VAL A 158 12.53 11.08 -10.68
C VAL A 158 12.78 11.55 -12.12
N TYR A 159 12.68 10.66 -13.09
CA TYR A 159 12.85 11.01 -14.50
C TYR A 159 11.81 12.04 -14.97
N ILE A 160 10.52 11.81 -14.67
CA ILE A 160 9.45 12.79 -14.98
C ILE A 160 9.72 14.12 -14.33
N PHE A 161 10.11 14.13 -13.05
CA PHE A 161 10.43 15.34 -12.32
C PHE A 161 11.58 16.13 -12.96
N SER A 162 12.65 15.43 -13.34
CA SER A 162 13.83 16.05 -13.97
C SER A 162 13.57 16.59 -15.38
N MET A 163 12.61 16.02 -16.12
CA MET A 163 12.25 16.54 -17.46
C MET A 163 11.51 17.87 -17.45
N ILE A 164 10.84 18.18 -16.34
CA ILE A 164 9.97 19.36 -16.24
C ILE A 164 10.69 20.53 -15.58
N LEU A 165 11.67 20.22 -14.72
CA LEU A 165 12.47 21.24 -14.04
C LEU A 165 13.51 21.84 -14.99
N PRO A 166 13.81 23.16 -14.86
CA PRO A 166 14.93 23.77 -15.56
C PRO A 166 16.26 23.15 -15.16
N GLU A 167 17.27 23.21 -16.05
CA GLU A 167 18.59 22.55 -15.90
C GLU A 167 19.29 22.87 -14.57
N ASN A 168 18.96 23.98 -13.93
CA ASN A 168 19.55 24.39 -12.65
C ASN A 168 18.51 24.31 -11.52
N LEU A 169 18.43 23.15 -10.86
CA LEU A 169 17.54 22.89 -9.72
C LEU A 169 17.66 23.92 -8.59
N ALA A 170 18.86 24.51 -8.38
CA ALA A 170 19.09 25.49 -7.33
C ALA A 170 18.35 26.81 -7.57
N ASN A 171 18.04 27.10 -8.83
CA ASN A 171 17.38 28.36 -9.26
C ASN A 171 15.88 28.15 -9.55
N ALA A 172 15.37 26.93 -9.47
CA ALA A 172 13.96 26.64 -9.76
C ALA A 172 13.04 27.32 -8.75
N LEU A 173 12.06 28.07 -9.24
CA LEU A 173 11.04 28.71 -8.41
C LEU A 173 10.16 27.64 -7.73
N LEU A 174 9.56 28.00 -6.58
CA LEU A 174 8.65 27.11 -5.87
C LEU A 174 7.49 26.64 -6.78
N VAL A 175 6.96 27.52 -7.60
CA VAL A 175 5.86 27.20 -8.54
C VAL A 175 6.30 26.15 -9.57
N GLU A 176 7.52 26.27 -10.10
CA GLU A 176 8.06 25.30 -11.06
C GLU A 176 8.25 23.93 -10.41
N ARG A 177 8.72 23.89 -9.16
CA ARG A 177 8.83 22.65 -8.37
C ARG A 177 7.47 22.05 -8.06
N GLN A 178 6.47 22.88 -7.73
CA GLN A 178 5.10 22.42 -7.53
C GLN A 178 4.52 21.84 -8.83
N ASP A 179 4.70 22.49 -9.97
CA ASP A 179 4.19 22.00 -11.23
C ASP A 179 4.86 20.69 -11.63
N ALA A 180 6.18 20.59 -11.54
CA ALA A 180 6.89 19.35 -11.80
C ALA A 180 6.42 18.21 -10.88
N PHE A 181 6.26 18.50 -9.59
CA PHE A 181 5.85 17.49 -8.63
C PHE A 181 4.37 17.11 -8.78
N ARG A 182 3.52 18.01 -9.25
CA ARG A 182 2.12 17.73 -9.61
C ARG A 182 2.04 16.61 -10.66
N TYR A 183 2.87 16.67 -11.70
CA TYR A 183 2.91 15.61 -12.72
C TYR A 183 3.34 14.26 -12.13
N VAL A 184 4.28 14.23 -11.22
CA VAL A 184 4.69 13.00 -10.52
C VAL A 184 3.54 12.43 -9.69
N ILE A 185 2.81 13.27 -8.94
CA ILE A 185 1.64 12.85 -8.15
C ILE A 185 0.54 12.31 -9.07
N LEU A 186 0.22 13.02 -10.15
CA LEU A 186 -0.81 12.60 -11.09
C LEU A 186 -0.42 11.32 -11.85
N PHE A 187 0.86 11.17 -12.21
CA PHE A 187 1.38 9.91 -12.76
C PHE A 187 1.15 8.76 -11.78
N ALA A 188 1.51 8.92 -10.51
CA ALA A 188 1.32 7.90 -9.48
C ALA A 188 -0.17 7.56 -9.27
N ALA A 189 -1.05 8.57 -9.25
CA ALA A 189 -2.50 8.39 -9.14
C ALA A 189 -3.08 7.67 -10.37
N SER A 190 -2.65 8.04 -11.57
CA SER A 190 -3.05 7.41 -12.83
C SER A 190 -2.59 5.95 -12.89
N LEU A 191 -1.36 5.68 -12.45
CA LEU A 191 -0.82 4.32 -12.36
C LEU A 191 -1.64 3.47 -11.41
N ALA A 192 -1.93 3.96 -10.19
CA ALA A 192 -2.77 3.25 -9.23
C ALA A 192 -4.18 2.95 -9.80
N SER A 193 -4.80 3.93 -10.47
CA SER A 193 -6.09 3.74 -11.15
C SER A 193 -6.01 2.71 -12.27
N SER A 194 -4.97 2.76 -13.10
CA SER A 194 -4.76 1.80 -14.21
C SER A 194 -4.58 0.38 -13.68
N VAL A 195 -3.77 0.21 -12.63
CA VAL A 195 -3.63 -1.08 -11.96
C VAL A 195 -4.95 -1.53 -11.32
N GLY A 196 -5.74 -0.59 -10.77
CA GLY A 196 -7.10 -0.86 -10.29
C GLY A 196 -8.01 -1.42 -11.38
N LEU A 197 -7.98 -0.86 -12.60
CA LEU A 197 -8.70 -1.39 -13.77
C LEU A 197 -8.21 -2.78 -14.14
N LEU A 198 -6.88 -2.97 -14.23
CA LEU A 198 -6.30 -4.28 -14.54
C LEU A 198 -6.73 -5.35 -13.52
N VAL A 199 -6.71 -5.03 -12.24
CA VAL A 199 -7.18 -5.92 -11.19
C VAL A 199 -8.68 -6.21 -11.34
N PHE A 200 -9.48 -5.17 -11.56
CA PHE A 200 -10.93 -5.33 -11.67
C PHE A 200 -11.36 -6.23 -12.83
N PHE A 201 -10.74 -6.09 -13.99
CA PHE A 201 -11.12 -6.86 -15.19
C PHE A 201 -10.43 -8.20 -15.30
N PHE A 202 -9.20 -8.29 -14.84
CA PHE A 202 -8.37 -9.44 -15.16
C PHE A 202 -8.00 -10.31 -13.95
N MET A 203 -8.10 -9.84 -12.72
CA MET A 203 -7.83 -10.68 -11.56
C MET A 203 -8.98 -11.67 -11.38
N LYS A 204 -8.65 -12.94 -11.25
CA LYS A 204 -9.63 -13.98 -10.95
C LYS A 204 -9.89 -13.99 -9.44
N ASP A 205 -11.17 -14.01 -9.07
CA ASP A 205 -11.52 -14.31 -7.69
C ASP A 205 -11.14 -15.76 -7.37
N PRO A 206 -10.70 -16.02 -6.13
CA PRO A 206 -10.58 -17.38 -5.66
C PRO A 206 -11.93 -18.08 -5.87
N GLU A 207 -11.94 -19.27 -6.50
CA GLU A 207 -13.12 -20.11 -6.47
C GLU A 207 -13.53 -20.25 -5.01
N GLU A 208 -14.80 -20.03 -4.72
CA GLU A 208 -15.36 -20.27 -3.40
C GLU A 208 -15.18 -21.77 -3.11
N THR A 209 -13.99 -22.14 -2.65
CA THR A 209 -13.86 -23.38 -1.91
C THR A 209 -14.82 -23.20 -0.75
N ASN A 210 -15.73 -24.18 -0.57
CA ASN A 210 -16.68 -24.29 0.55
C ASN A 210 -15.93 -24.34 1.91
N ALA A 211 -15.07 -23.38 2.15
CA ALA A 211 -14.53 -23.12 3.46
C ALA A 211 -15.72 -22.58 4.29
N PRO A 212 -16.01 -23.16 5.44
CA PRO A 212 -17.12 -22.72 6.26
C PRO A 212 -16.98 -21.23 6.48
N VAL A 213 -18.01 -20.47 6.10
CA VAL A 213 -18.13 -19.04 6.40
C VAL A 213 -18.02 -18.95 7.91
N THR A 214 -16.87 -18.52 8.40
CA THR A 214 -16.68 -18.27 9.83
C THR A 214 -17.61 -17.13 10.18
N ASN A 215 -18.60 -17.42 11.03
CA ASN A 215 -19.55 -16.42 11.50
C ASN A 215 -18.78 -15.18 11.99
N PRO A 216 -19.21 -13.94 11.64
CA PRO A 216 -18.59 -12.70 12.10
C PRO A 216 -18.41 -12.65 13.62
N ASP A 217 -19.34 -13.21 14.38
CA ASP A 217 -19.28 -13.33 15.83
C ASP A 217 -18.13 -14.24 16.31
N SER A 218 -17.65 -15.16 15.47
CA SER A 218 -16.50 -16.00 15.81
C SER A 218 -15.17 -15.24 15.73
N SER A 219 -15.08 -14.15 14.97
CA SER A 219 -13.83 -13.39 14.79
C SER A 219 -13.36 -12.75 16.09
N LEU A 220 -14.23 -12.08 16.85
CA LEU A 220 -13.87 -11.46 18.14
C LEU A 220 -13.56 -12.50 19.23
N VAL A 221 -14.32 -13.61 19.24
CA VAL A 221 -14.04 -14.74 20.14
C VAL A 221 -12.71 -15.39 19.80
N ASN A 222 -12.38 -15.50 18.52
CA ASN A 222 -11.11 -16.05 18.06
C ASN A 222 -9.94 -15.13 18.40
N ILE A 223 -10.08 -13.80 18.30
CA ILE A 223 -9.05 -12.83 18.73
C ILE A 223 -8.72 -13.03 20.19
N LYS A 224 -9.72 -13.15 21.08
CA LYS A 224 -9.49 -13.41 22.50
C LYS A 224 -8.76 -14.74 22.77
N LYS A 225 -9.05 -15.77 22.00
CA LYS A 225 -8.34 -17.07 22.08
C LYS A 225 -6.89 -16.94 21.63
N VAL A 226 -6.64 -16.27 20.52
CA VAL A 226 -5.31 -16.05 19.94
C VAL A 226 -4.44 -15.24 20.91
N LEU A 227 -4.95 -14.18 21.50
CA LEU A 227 -4.22 -13.33 22.48
C LEU A 227 -3.83 -14.09 23.77
N LYS A 228 -4.44 -15.24 24.07
CA LYS A 228 -4.04 -16.10 25.19
C LYS A 228 -2.84 -17.00 24.90
N ILE A 229 -2.38 -17.05 23.66
CA ILE A 229 -1.24 -17.91 23.24
C ILE A 229 0.05 -17.11 23.42
N PRO A 230 0.96 -17.48 24.35
CA PRO A 230 2.19 -16.71 24.62
C PRO A 230 3.08 -16.53 23.39
N SER A 231 3.16 -17.55 22.52
CA SER A 231 3.97 -17.48 21.27
C SER A 231 3.53 -16.37 20.32
N ILE A 232 2.27 -15.95 20.36
CA ILE A 232 1.76 -14.85 19.55
C ILE A 232 2.40 -13.52 19.97
N TRP A 233 2.55 -13.27 21.26
CA TRP A 233 3.18 -12.07 21.77
C TRP A 233 4.66 -11.98 21.40
N TRP A 234 5.38 -13.10 21.48
CA TRP A 234 6.76 -13.17 21.01
C TRP A 234 6.88 -12.91 19.52
N LEU A 235 5.99 -13.50 18.71
CA LEU A 235 5.95 -13.25 17.27
C LEU A 235 5.64 -11.76 16.96
N MET A 236 4.67 -11.18 17.64
CA MET A 236 4.33 -9.76 17.50
C MET A 236 5.52 -8.86 17.85
N PHE A 237 6.23 -9.17 18.95
CA PHE A 237 7.44 -8.43 19.35
C PHE A 237 8.56 -8.54 18.33
N ILE A 238 8.84 -9.73 17.79
CA ILE A 238 9.86 -9.96 16.76
C ILE A 238 9.51 -9.15 15.49
N VAL A 239 8.27 -9.24 15.02
CA VAL A 239 7.81 -8.52 13.83
C VAL A 239 7.89 -7.00 14.05
N LEU A 240 7.45 -6.51 15.20
CA LEU A 240 7.54 -5.10 15.55
C LEU A 240 8.98 -4.61 15.56
N SER A 241 9.88 -5.34 16.23
CA SER A 241 11.30 -4.98 16.33
C SER A 241 11.99 -4.97 14.97
N ALA A 242 11.72 -5.97 14.13
CA ALA A 242 12.24 -6.04 12.76
C ALA A 242 11.73 -4.88 11.91
N TYR A 243 10.43 -4.54 12.02
CA TYR A 243 9.83 -3.44 11.26
C TYR A 243 10.35 -2.08 11.71
N VAL A 244 10.52 -1.86 13.02
CA VAL A 244 11.11 -0.63 13.57
C VAL A 244 12.57 -0.50 13.10
N GLY A 245 13.36 -1.57 13.17
CA GLY A 245 14.74 -1.57 12.66
C GLY A 245 14.81 -1.22 11.19
N TYR A 246 13.97 -1.83 10.34
CA TYR A 246 13.86 -1.51 8.92
C TYR A 246 13.50 -0.04 8.66
N LYS A 247 12.56 0.52 9.41
CA LYS A 247 12.15 1.92 9.25
C LYS A 247 13.23 2.89 9.70
N LEU A 248 13.92 2.61 10.80
CA LEU A 248 15.02 3.45 11.29
C LEU A 248 16.17 3.52 10.29
N THR A 249 16.60 2.39 9.71
CA THR A 249 17.67 2.39 8.69
C THR A 249 17.30 3.25 7.48
N GLY A 250 16.04 3.22 7.03
CA GLY A 250 15.57 4.06 5.93
C GLY A 250 15.53 5.56 6.26
N ILE A 251 15.43 5.93 7.53
CA ILE A 251 15.48 7.34 7.96
C ILE A 251 16.94 7.83 8.04
N PHE A 252 17.83 7.02 8.61
CA PHE A 252 19.25 7.40 8.78
C PHE A 252 20.08 7.36 7.48
N SER A 253 19.67 6.61 6.47
CA SER A 253 20.36 6.57 5.17
C SER A 253 20.14 7.84 4.31
N LEU A 254 19.31 8.78 4.76
CA LEU A 254 18.98 10.03 4.07
C LEU A 254 19.67 11.27 4.69
N TYR A 255 20.50 11.07 5.69
CA TYR A 255 21.42 12.05 6.28
C TYR A 255 22.87 11.60 6.04
#